data_29854e5f2797a19ec6e18d5962a0d10a
#
_entry.id   29854e5f2797a19ec6e18d5962a0d10a
#
_cell.length_a   1.000
_cell.length_b   1.000
_cell.length_c   1.000
_cell.angle_alpha   90.00
_cell.angle_beta   90.00
_cell.angle_gamma   90.00
#
_symmetry.space_group_name_H-M   'P 1'
#
loop_
_entity.id
_entity.type
_entity.pdbx_description
1 polymer ?
#
loop_
_entity_poly.entity_id
_entity_poly.type
_entity_poly.pdbx_seq_one_letter_code
_entity_poly.pdbx_strand_id
1 'polypeptide(L)'
;SQATIGTIVADMATNDENEISVKTAGGYMEALRKIFVIEDSEAWNPNLRSKTAVRTANTRYFIDPSIGVAVLGLGPNDLLKDLNTMGLFFETLCVRDLRVFADALDGEVYHFRDRSGLECDAVVHLRNGKYGLVEIKLGGDRLINEGAENLQKLAEKINTEKMNEPSFMMVLVGTGDYAYRRTDG
;
A
#
# COMPACT_ATOMS: atom_id res chain seq x y z
N SER A 1 -4.52 5.09 -1.40
CA SER A 1 -4.40 6.54 -1.09
C SER A 1 -4.68 6.80 0.39
N GLN A 2 -3.83 7.59 1.05
CA GLN A 2 -4.01 8.06 2.44
C GLN A 2 -4.64 9.47 2.53
N ALA A 3 -5.13 10.02 1.41
CA ALA A 3 -5.78 11.33 1.39
C ALA A 3 -6.97 11.37 2.38
N THR A 4 -7.05 12.43 3.18
CA THR A 4 -8.22 12.64 4.05
C THR A 4 -9.44 12.98 3.21
N ILE A 5 -10.65 12.79 3.75
CA ILE A 5 -11.88 13.18 3.04
C ILE A 5 -11.87 14.70 2.76
N GLY A 6 -11.32 15.50 3.68
CA GLY A 6 -11.13 16.95 3.45
C GLY A 6 -10.22 17.25 2.27
N THR A 7 -9.11 16.52 2.11
CA THR A 7 -8.22 16.65 0.95
C THR A 7 -8.95 16.29 -0.35
N ILE A 8 -9.71 15.18 -0.35
CA ILE A 8 -10.49 14.76 -1.53
C ILE A 8 -11.51 15.84 -1.91
N VAL A 9 -12.23 16.41 -0.93
CA VAL A 9 -13.20 17.49 -1.18
C VAL A 9 -12.50 18.73 -1.75
N ALA A 10 -11.34 19.11 -1.21
CA ALA A 10 -10.58 20.25 -1.72
C ALA A 10 -10.12 20.03 -3.17
N ASP A 11 -9.65 18.82 -3.50
CA ASP A 11 -9.26 18.46 -4.86
C ASP A 11 -10.47 18.46 -5.83
N MET A 12 -11.63 18.02 -5.37
CA MET A 12 -12.87 18.08 -6.16
C MET A 12 -13.31 19.53 -6.43
N ALA A 13 -13.26 20.39 -5.41
CA ALA A 13 -13.67 21.79 -5.53
C ALA A 13 -12.79 22.59 -6.52
N THR A 14 -11.56 22.15 -6.80
CA THR A 14 -10.71 22.76 -7.83
C THR A 14 -11.12 22.39 -9.25
N ASN A 15 -11.90 21.33 -9.43
CA ASN A 15 -12.26 20.76 -10.73
C ASN A 15 -13.76 20.78 -11.02
N ASP A 16 -14.61 21.13 -10.05
CA ASP A 16 -16.07 21.17 -10.20
C ASP A 16 -16.65 22.42 -9.51
N GLU A 17 -17.62 23.08 -10.16
CA GLU A 17 -18.33 24.25 -9.61
C GLU A 17 -19.27 23.90 -8.44
N ASN A 18 -19.57 22.61 -8.24
CA ASN A 18 -20.42 22.13 -7.17
C ASN A 18 -19.59 21.74 -5.92
N GLU A 19 -19.60 22.60 -4.91
CA GLU A 19 -19.03 22.27 -3.61
C GLU A 19 -19.84 21.19 -2.91
N ILE A 20 -19.22 20.04 -2.64
CA ILE A 20 -19.77 19.02 -1.75
C ILE A 20 -19.20 19.18 -0.35
N SER A 21 -20.01 18.93 0.68
CA SER A 21 -19.53 18.95 2.05
C SER A 21 -18.66 17.72 2.37
N VAL A 22 -17.72 17.85 3.32
CA VAL A 22 -16.93 16.72 3.86
C VAL A 22 -17.84 15.59 4.36
N LYS A 23 -19.00 15.95 4.95
CA LYS A 23 -20.00 14.97 5.41
C LYS A 23 -20.61 14.20 4.23
N THR A 24 -20.95 14.88 3.15
CA THR A 24 -21.51 14.27 1.93
C THR A 24 -20.50 13.35 1.28
N ALA A 25 -19.26 13.81 1.09
CA ALA A 25 -18.18 13.00 0.56
C ALA A 25 -17.89 11.77 1.44
N GLY A 26 -17.96 11.92 2.76
CA GLY A 26 -17.87 10.81 3.71
C GLY A 26 -18.96 9.76 3.50
N GLY A 27 -20.20 10.21 3.26
CA GLY A 27 -21.32 9.32 2.94
C GLY A 27 -21.10 8.54 1.63
N TYR A 28 -20.56 9.18 0.60
CA TYR A 28 -20.22 8.50 -0.65
C TYR A 28 -19.12 7.45 -0.46
N MET A 29 -18.07 7.80 0.30
CA MET A 29 -17.00 6.85 0.61
C MET A 29 -17.52 5.63 1.36
N GLU A 30 -18.42 5.82 2.31
CA GLU A 30 -19.06 4.73 3.05
C GLU A 30 -19.95 3.87 2.14
N ALA A 31 -20.68 4.47 1.20
CA ALA A 31 -21.47 3.72 0.22
C ALA A 31 -20.57 2.88 -0.69
N LEU A 32 -19.44 3.43 -1.17
CA LEU A 32 -18.48 2.71 -1.99
C LEU A 32 -17.85 1.53 -1.26
N ARG A 33 -17.59 1.64 0.06
CA ARG A 33 -17.15 0.50 0.89
C ARG A 33 -18.22 -0.58 0.98
N LYS A 34 -19.47 -0.21 1.23
CA LYS A 34 -20.58 -1.16 1.37
C LYS A 34 -20.86 -1.99 0.12
N ILE A 35 -20.58 -1.43 -1.06
CA ILE A 35 -20.74 -2.14 -2.33
C ILE A 35 -19.40 -2.73 -2.85
N PHE A 36 -18.37 -2.78 -1.99
CA PHE A 36 -17.07 -3.38 -2.30
C PHE A 36 -16.37 -2.78 -3.54
N VAL A 37 -16.48 -1.46 -3.73
CA VAL A 37 -15.72 -0.73 -4.76
C VAL A 37 -14.35 -0.33 -4.22
N ILE A 38 -14.32 0.08 -2.96
CA ILE A 38 -13.09 0.42 -2.23
C ILE A 38 -13.00 -0.34 -0.92
N GLU A 39 -11.78 -0.53 -0.48
CA GLU A 39 -11.46 -1.12 0.82
C GLU A 39 -10.31 -0.37 1.49
N ASP A 40 -10.26 -0.46 2.82
CA ASP A 40 -9.20 0.14 3.60
C ASP A 40 -8.14 -0.92 3.97
N SER A 41 -6.86 -0.56 3.87
CA SER A 41 -5.75 -1.27 4.49
C SER A 41 -5.43 -0.59 5.81
N GLU A 42 -5.48 -1.35 6.89
CA GLU A 42 -5.15 -0.84 8.21
C GLU A 42 -3.65 -0.60 8.36
N ALA A 43 -3.29 0.32 9.26
CA ALA A 43 -1.91 0.59 9.57
C ALA A 43 -1.35 -0.51 10.49
N TRP A 44 -0.22 -1.09 10.09
CA TRP A 44 0.52 -1.99 10.95
C TRP A 44 1.22 -1.22 12.08
N ASN A 45 1.04 -1.69 13.31
CA ASN A 45 1.62 -1.07 14.50
C ASN A 45 2.58 -2.03 15.21
N PRO A 46 3.82 -2.19 14.70
CA PRO A 46 4.81 -3.08 15.29
C PRO A 46 5.39 -2.53 16.60
N ASN A 47 6.03 -3.39 17.36
CA ASN A 47 6.90 -2.97 18.45
C ASN A 47 8.20 -2.39 17.87
N LEU A 48 8.36 -1.07 17.93
CA LEU A 48 9.58 -0.39 17.48
C LEU A 48 10.59 -0.20 18.63
N ARG A 49 11.88 -0.21 18.29
CA ARG A 49 12.98 0.06 19.24
C ARG A 49 12.97 1.50 19.74
N SER A 50 12.51 2.42 18.92
CA SER A 50 12.37 3.84 19.26
C SER A 50 10.91 4.23 19.41
N LYS A 51 10.62 5.32 20.15
CA LYS A 51 9.28 5.89 20.29
C LYS A 51 8.82 6.65 19.02
N THR A 52 9.19 6.18 17.85
CA THR A 52 8.72 6.79 16.61
C THR A 52 7.22 6.52 16.47
N ALA A 53 6.44 7.59 16.33
CA ALA A 53 5.01 7.44 16.19
C ALA A 53 4.66 6.89 14.79
N VAL A 54 3.98 5.76 14.76
CA VAL A 54 3.39 5.18 13.54
C VAL A 54 2.15 5.99 13.16
N ARG A 55 1.94 6.22 11.88
CA ARG A 55 0.70 6.80 11.36
C ARG A 55 -0.38 5.73 11.36
N THR A 56 -1.54 6.05 11.91
CA THR A 56 -2.66 5.12 12.06
C THR A 56 -3.76 5.32 11.02
N ALA A 57 -3.57 6.24 10.08
CA ALA A 57 -4.54 6.48 9.01
C ALA A 57 -4.53 5.31 8.03
N ASN A 58 -5.70 4.79 7.69
CA ASN A 58 -5.84 3.72 6.73
C ASN A 58 -5.46 4.18 5.32
N THR A 59 -4.89 3.28 4.53
CA THR A 59 -4.69 3.46 3.09
C THR A 59 -5.90 2.88 2.34
N ARG A 60 -6.45 3.65 1.39
CA ARG A 60 -7.57 3.21 0.57
C ARG A 60 -7.11 2.67 -0.77
N TYR A 61 -7.70 1.55 -1.15
CA TYR A 61 -7.50 0.90 -2.44
C TYR A 61 -8.85 0.65 -3.12
N PHE A 62 -8.87 0.59 -4.44
CA PHE A 62 -9.93 -0.13 -5.13
C PHE A 62 -9.80 -1.62 -4.82
N ILE A 63 -10.92 -2.33 -4.70
CA ILE A 63 -10.88 -3.78 -4.53
C ILE A 63 -10.32 -4.49 -5.76
N ASP A 64 -10.50 -3.86 -6.93
CA ASP A 64 -9.85 -4.27 -8.18
C ASP A 64 -9.36 -3.01 -8.92
N PRO A 65 -8.10 -2.96 -9.38
CA PRO A 65 -7.55 -1.80 -10.08
C PRO A 65 -8.28 -1.48 -11.38
N SER A 66 -8.92 -2.47 -12.02
CA SER A 66 -9.69 -2.26 -13.26
C SER A 66 -10.84 -1.28 -13.09
N ILE A 67 -11.42 -1.18 -11.89
CA ILE A 67 -12.46 -0.20 -11.56
C ILE A 67 -11.93 1.22 -11.76
N GLY A 68 -10.78 1.52 -11.17
CA GLY A 68 -10.15 2.85 -11.30
C GLY A 68 -9.75 3.16 -12.75
N VAL A 69 -9.16 2.19 -13.44
CA VAL A 69 -8.78 2.32 -14.86
C VAL A 69 -10.01 2.63 -15.72
N ALA A 70 -11.12 1.90 -15.50
CA ALA A 70 -12.37 2.09 -16.24
C ALA A 70 -13.01 3.46 -15.96
N VAL A 71 -13.05 3.89 -14.69
CA VAL A 71 -13.62 5.20 -14.30
C VAL A 71 -12.82 6.35 -14.91
N LEU A 72 -11.49 6.23 -15.00
CA LEU A 72 -10.64 7.24 -15.62
C LEU A 72 -10.62 7.15 -17.15
N GLY A 73 -11.25 6.14 -17.75
CA GLY A 73 -11.26 5.94 -19.20
C GLY A 73 -9.88 5.63 -19.79
N LEU A 74 -8.98 5.04 -18.99
CA LEU A 74 -7.60 4.78 -19.40
C LEU A 74 -7.50 3.44 -20.15
N GLY A 75 -6.66 3.45 -21.19
CA GLY A 75 -6.22 2.24 -21.87
C GLY A 75 -4.75 1.89 -21.55
N PRO A 76 -4.25 0.75 -22.05
CA PRO A 76 -2.87 0.32 -21.83
C PRO A 76 -1.82 1.37 -22.25
N ASN A 77 -2.06 2.02 -23.39
CA ASN A 77 -1.14 3.05 -23.89
C ASN A 77 -1.10 4.30 -23.02
N ASP A 78 -2.19 4.64 -22.34
CA ASP A 78 -2.26 5.79 -21.44
C ASP A 78 -1.46 5.49 -20.17
N LEU A 79 -1.60 4.29 -19.62
CA LEU A 79 -0.83 3.81 -18.46
C LEU A 79 0.68 3.73 -18.76
N LEU A 80 1.06 3.29 -19.96
CA LEU A 80 2.47 3.25 -20.37
C LEU A 80 3.09 4.65 -20.53
N LYS A 81 2.29 5.68 -20.77
CA LYS A 81 2.74 7.08 -20.85
C LYS A 81 2.77 7.77 -19.49
N ASP A 82 2.01 7.27 -18.52
CA ASP A 82 1.97 7.76 -17.15
C ASP A 82 2.29 6.63 -16.15
N LEU A 83 3.59 6.41 -15.97
CA LEU A 83 4.10 5.39 -15.07
C LEU A 83 3.77 5.65 -13.59
N ASN A 84 3.48 6.91 -13.21
CA ASN A 84 3.05 7.20 -11.84
C ASN A 84 1.65 6.63 -11.59
N THR A 85 0.70 6.91 -12.47
CA THR A 85 -0.65 6.34 -12.41
C THR A 85 -0.61 4.82 -12.57
N MET A 86 0.20 4.28 -13.49
CA MET A 86 0.41 2.84 -13.62
C MET A 86 0.92 2.21 -12.33
N GLY A 87 1.87 2.86 -11.64
CA GLY A 87 2.41 2.38 -10.36
C GLY A 87 1.34 2.27 -9.28
N LEU A 88 0.43 3.24 -9.17
CA LEU A 88 -0.68 3.20 -8.21
C LEU A 88 -1.64 2.03 -8.47
N PHE A 89 -1.94 1.74 -9.74
CA PHE A 89 -2.79 0.59 -10.08
C PHE A 89 -2.06 -0.73 -9.92
N PHE A 90 -0.77 -0.78 -10.20
CA PHE A 90 0.05 -1.96 -9.95
C PHE A 90 0.17 -2.26 -8.45
N GLU A 91 0.38 -1.25 -7.61
CA GLU A 91 0.33 -1.41 -6.15
C GLU A 91 -1.03 -1.95 -5.69
N THR A 92 -2.13 -1.39 -6.20
CA THR A 92 -3.49 -1.87 -5.91
C THR A 92 -3.68 -3.35 -6.28
N LEU A 93 -3.19 -3.75 -7.46
CA LEU A 93 -3.21 -5.14 -7.92
C LEU A 93 -2.46 -6.06 -6.97
N CYS A 94 -1.23 -5.69 -6.63
CA CYS A 94 -0.37 -6.49 -5.76
C CYS A 94 -0.96 -6.62 -4.35
N VAL A 95 -1.46 -5.53 -3.76
CA VAL A 95 -2.08 -5.55 -2.43
C VAL A 95 -3.32 -6.44 -2.42
N ARG A 96 -4.17 -6.37 -3.46
CA ARG A 96 -5.33 -7.27 -3.62
C ARG A 96 -4.89 -8.74 -3.61
N ASP A 97 -3.91 -9.09 -4.43
CA ASP A 97 -3.47 -10.48 -4.55
C ASP A 97 -2.77 -10.98 -3.27
N LEU A 98 -1.95 -10.12 -2.65
CA LEU A 98 -1.34 -10.43 -1.34
C LEU A 98 -2.39 -10.71 -0.27
N ARG A 99 -3.53 -10.00 -0.26
CA ARG A 99 -4.64 -10.25 0.67
C ARG A 99 -5.26 -11.63 0.45
N VAL A 100 -5.52 -12.00 -0.81
CA VAL A 100 -6.06 -13.32 -1.14
C VAL A 100 -5.12 -14.43 -0.67
N PHE A 101 -3.81 -14.27 -0.90
CA PHE A 101 -2.82 -15.25 -0.46
C PHE A 101 -2.63 -15.26 1.06
N ALA A 102 -2.68 -14.10 1.72
CA ALA A 102 -2.58 -14.00 3.16
C ALA A 102 -3.78 -14.67 3.86
N ASP A 103 -5.01 -14.42 3.37
CA ASP A 103 -6.23 -15.04 3.89
C ASP A 103 -6.16 -16.57 3.82
N ALA A 104 -5.67 -17.12 2.71
CA ALA A 104 -5.45 -18.57 2.55
C ALA A 104 -4.43 -19.16 3.56
N LEU A 105 -3.60 -18.32 4.17
CA LEU A 105 -2.61 -18.67 5.19
C LEU A 105 -3.00 -18.21 6.60
N ASP A 106 -4.27 -17.84 6.81
CA ASP A 106 -4.78 -17.31 8.08
C ASP A 106 -4.02 -16.04 8.52
N GLY A 107 -3.85 -15.12 7.60
CA GLY A 107 -3.15 -13.86 7.77
C GLY A 107 -3.89 -12.67 7.18
N GLU A 108 -3.37 -11.49 7.42
CA GLU A 108 -3.89 -10.21 6.97
C GLU A 108 -2.78 -9.36 6.35
N VAL A 109 -3.16 -8.39 5.53
CA VAL A 109 -2.23 -7.44 4.91
C VAL A 109 -2.49 -6.04 5.43
N TYR A 110 -1.45 -5.45 5.97
CA TYR A 110 -1.40 -4.08 6.50
C TYR A 110 -0.48 -3.22 5.65
N HIS A 111 -0.50 -1.91 5.85
CA HIS A 111 0.57 -1.01 5.39
C HIS A 111 1.30 -0.44 6.60
N PHE A 112 2.52 0.05 6.38
CA PHE A 112 3.28 0.75 7.42
C PHE A 112 3.70 2.13 6.93
N ARG A 113 3.54 3.13 7.81
CA ARG A 113 4.12 4.46 7.62
C ARG A 113 4.40 5.11 8.97
N ASP A 114 5.59 5.67 9.13
CA ASP A 114 5.93 6.44 10.32
C ASP A 114 5.97 7.95 10.04
N ARG A 115 6.18 8.74 11.09
CA ARG A 115 6.28 10.20 10.96
C ARG A 115 7.57 10.67 10.30
N SER A 116 8.60 9.84 10.21
CA SER A 116 9.85 10.16 9.50
C SER A 116 9.71 10.03 7.98
N GLY A 117 8.58 9.47 7.51
CA GLY A 117 8.33 9.21 6.10
C GLY A 117 8.79 7.82 5.65
N LEU A 118 9.26 6.96 6.56
CA LEU A 118 9.54 5.57 6.22
C LEU A 118 8.21 4.84 6.00
N GLU A 119 8.13 4.14 4.89
CA GLU A 119 6.93 3.43 4.44
C GLU A 119 7.26 1.96 4.14
N CYS A 120 6.24 1.12 4.17
CA CYS A 120 6.23 -0.21 3.60
C CYS A 120 4.84 -0.44 2.99
N ASP A 121 4.81 -0.77 1.70
CA ASP A 121 3.56 -0.83 0.92
C ASP A 121 2.64 -1.92 1.43
N ALA A 122 3.20 -3.10 1.78
CA ALA A 122 2.43 -4.17 2.36
C ALA A 122 3.21 -4.92 3.45
N VAL A 123 2.53 -5.24 4.55
CA VAL A 123 3.00 -6.12 5.60
C VAL A 123 2.06 -7.31 5.66
N VAL A 124 2.52 -8.48 5.23
CA VAL A 124 1.78 -9.74 5.35
C VAL A 124 2.01 -10.29 6.74
N HIS A 125 0.98 -10.33 7.58
CA HIS A 125 1.09 -10.74 8.97
C HIS A 125 0.16 -11.93 9.26
N LEU A 126 0.73 -13.05 9.66
CA LEU A 126 0.00 -14.26 9.99
C LEU A 126 -0.40 -14.30 11.47
N ARG A 127 -1.48 -14.96 11.82
CA ARG A 127 -1.96 -15.11 13.20
C ARG A 127 -0.97 -15.81 14.13
N ASN A 128 -0.03 -16.59 13.57
CA ASN A 128 1.05 -17.23 14.34
C ASN A 128 2.20 -16.28 14.70
N GLY A 129 2.09 -14.98 14.38
CA GLY A 129 3.08 -13.94 14.66
C GLY A 129 4.23 -13.87 13.65
N LYS A 130 4.23 -14.68 12.60
CA LYS A 130 5.14 -14.53 11.46
C LYS A 130 4.66 -13.41 10.56
N TYR A 131 5.58 -12.66 9.99
CA TYR A 131 5.25 -11.59 9.04
C TYR A 131 6.34 -11.42 8.00
N GLY A 132 5.98 -10.82 6.88
CA GLY A 132 6.88 -10.40 5.81
C GLY A 132 6.64 -8.95 5.44
N LEU A 133 7.70 -8.29 4.99
CA LEU A 133 7.70 -6.89 4.54
C LEU A 133 7.80 -6.84 3.03
N VAL A 134 6.94 -6.07 2.37
CA VAL A 134 6.86 -6.01 0.91
C VAL A 134 6.83 -4.55 0.46
N GLU A 135 7.75 -4.21 -0.44
CA GLU A 135 7.72 -2.98 -1.26
C GLU A 135 7.26 -3.34 -2.67
N ILE A 136 6.47 -2.47 -3.28
CA ILE A 136 5.89 -2.70 -4.61
C ILE A 136 6.41 -1.60 -5.55
N LYS A 137 7.08 -2.00 -6.62
CA LYS A 137 7.70 -1.07 -7.58
C LYS A 137 7.40 -1.55 -9.00
N LEU A 138 7.29 -0.63 -9.97
CA LEU A 138 7.10 -1.05 -11.36
C LEU A 138 8.30 -1.83 -11.92
N GLY A 139 9.52 -1.54 -11.43
CA GLY A 139 10.74 -2.20 -11.84
C GLY A 139 11.89 -1.23 -12.07
N GLY A 140 13.03 -1.78 -12.51
CA GLY A 140 14.30 -1.06 -12.70
C GLY A 140 15.17 -1.02 -11.43
N ASP A 141 16.49 -1.20 -11.62
CA ASP A 141 17.47 -1.41 -10.55
C ASP A 141 17.41 -0.31 -9.47
N ARG A 142 17.21 0.95 -9.86
CA ARG A 142 17.11 2.06 -8.91
C ARG A 142 15.94 1.89 -7.94
N LEU A 143 14.74 1.60 -8.45
CA LEU A 143 13.55 1.45 -7.62
C LEU A 143 13.60 0.17 -6.76
N ILE A 144 14.21 -0.90 -7.29
CA ILE A 144 14.46 -2.14 -6.55
C ILE A 144 15.39 -1.87 -5.37
N ASN A 145 16.49 -1.14 -5.59
CA ASN A 145 17.45 -0.80 -4.54
C ASN A 145 16.81 0.12 -3.48
N GLU A 146 16.10 1.16 -3.90
CA GLU A 146 15.36 2.05 -2.98
C GLU A 146 14.35 1.26 -2.11
N GLY A 147 13.59 0.33 -2.71
CA GLY A 147 12.66 -0.52 -1.99
C GLY A 147 13.37 -1.44 -0.98
N ALA A 148 14.46 -2.08 -1.38
CA ALA A 148 15.24 -2.94 -0.50
C ALA A 148 15.83 -2.17 0.70
N GLU A 149 16.39 -0.96 0.46
CA GLU A 149 16.88 -0.09 1.54
C GLU A 149 15.77 0.30 2.52
N ASN A 150 14.57 0.60 2.04
CA ASN A 150 13.43 0.94 2.90
C ASN A 150 13.03 -0.23 3.80
N LEU A 151 12.97 -1.44 3.22
CA LEU A 151 12.66 -2.65 3.99
C LEU A 151 13.73 -2.92 5.06
N GLN A 152 15.01 -2.79 4.74
CA GLN A 152 16.11 -2.94 5.71
C GLN A 152 16.00 -1.92 6.84
N LYS A 153 15.79 -0.63 6.52
CA LYS A 153 15.58 0.44 7.51
C LYS A 153 14.41 0.15 8.44
N LEU A 154 13.32 -0.41 7.90
CA LEU A 154 12.18 -0.80 8.71
C LEU A 154 12.52 -1.99 9.62
N ALA A 155 13.15 -3.04 9.08
CA ALA A 155 13.57 -4.20 9.84
C ALA A 155 14.48 -3.83 11.02
N GLU A 156 15.43 -2.91 10.82
CA GLU A 156 16.31 -2.40 11.88
C GLU A 156 15.57 -1.66 13.00
N LYS A 157 14.46 -1.00 12.69
CA LYS A 157 13.62 -0.28 13.68
C LYS A 157 12.78 -1.23 14.54
N ILE A 158 12.52 -2.45 14.10
CA ILE A 158 11.68 -3.42 14.81
C ILE A 158 12.41 -3.90 16.08
N ASN A 159 11.67 -3.94 17.20
CA ASN A 159 12.21 -4.47 18.45
C ASN A 159 12.08 -5.99 18.51
N THR A 160 13.14 -6.68 18.11
CA THR A 160 13.20 -8.14 18.06
C THR A 160 13.24 -8.83 19.43
N GLU A 161 13.35 -8.07 20.53
CA GLU A 161 13.14 -8.59 21.88
C GLU A 161 11.64 -8.80 22.20
N LYS A 162 10.75 -8.11 21.46
CA LYS A 162 9.31 -8.08 21.70
C LYS A 162 8.48 -8.72 20.61
N MET A 163 9.07 -8.93 19.44
CA MET A 163 8.41 -9.60 18.32
C MET A 163 9.45 -10.28 17.42
N ASN A 164 9.00 -11.20 16.57
CA ASN A 164 9.88 -11.92 15.66
C ASN A 164 10.58 -10.97 14.67
N GLU A 165 11.69 -11.41 14.11
CA GLU A 165 12.25 -10.82 12.89
C GLU A 165 11.31 -11.08 11.70
N PRO A 166 11.35 -10.24 10.64
CA PRO A 166 10.60 -10.53 9.42
C PRO A 166 11.01 -11.90 8.87
N SER A 167 10.04 -12.71 8.51
CA SER A 167 10.28 -14.03 7.89
C SER A 167 10.85 -13.89 6.48
N PHE A 168 10.53 -12.78 5.82
CA PHE A 168 11.08 -12.38 4.53
C PHE A 168 10.94 -10.87 4.32
N MET A 169 11.80 -10.34 3.46
CA MET A 169 11.67 -9.02 2.86
C MET A 169 11.63 -9.18 1.35
N MET A 170 10.72 -8.49 0.67
CA MET A 170 10.50 -8.67 -0.78
C MET A 170 10.25 -7.33 -1.46
N VAL A 171 10.96 -7.08 -2.54
CA VAL A 171 10.57 -6.04 -3.50
C VAL A 171 9.83 -6.72 -4.64
N LEU A 172 8.52 -6.50 -4.71
CA LEU A 172 7.65 -7.04 -5.75
C LEU A 172 7.65 -6.10 -6.95
N VAL A 173 7.99 -6.62 -8.13
CA VAL A 173 8.18 -5.79 -9.32
C VAL A 173 7.25 -6.20 -10.46
N GLY A 174 6.82 -5.20 -11.25
CA GLY A 174 5.96 -5.41 -12.41
C GLY A 174 6.70 -5.93 -13.65
N THR A 175 8.03 -5.81 -13.67
CA THR A 175 8.87 -6.24 -14.79
C THR A 175 10.09 -6.98 -14.27
N GLY A 176 10.43 -8.12 -14.89
CA GLY A 176 11.59 -8.95 -14.55
C GLY A 176 11.44 -10.33 -15.16
N ASP A 177 12.58 -10.98 -15.45
CA ASP A 177 12.57 -12.30 -16.10
C ASP A 177 12.42 -13.43 -15.07
N TYR A 178 12.81 -13.20 -13.82
CA TYR A 178 12.77 -14.21 -12.75
C TYR A 178 12.86 -13.59 -11.36
N ALA A 179 12.39 -14.33 -10.36
CA ALA A 179 12.61 -13.99 -8.95
C ALA A 179 14.02 -14.44 -8.52
N TYR A 180 14.70 -13.59 -7.77
CA TYR A 180 16.05 -13.90 -7.24
C TYR A 180 16.20 -13.40 -5.81
N ARG A 181 17.08 -14.05 -5.07
CA ARG A 181 17.49 -13.59 -3.74
C ARG A 181 18.64 -12.62 -3.88
N ARG A 182 18.52 -11.48 -3.25
CA ARG A 182 19.60 -10.50 -3.15
C ARG A 182 20.69 -10.97 -2.19
N THR A 183 21.90 -10.46 -2.36
CA THR A 183 23.05 -10.77 -1.48
C THR A 183 23.06 -9.96 -0.19
N ASP A 184 22.24 -8.91 -0.14
CA ASP A 184 22.13 -7.98 0.99
C ASP A 184 20.93 -8.27 1.92
N GLY A 185 20.23 -9.40 1.74
CA GLY A 185 19.16 -9.84 2.64
C GLY A 185 17.91 -10.39 1.98
#